data_afe05d59d067fa1c08f61de33fa55c51
#
_entry.id   afe05d59d067fa1c08f61de33fa55c51
#
_cell.length_a   1.000
_cell.length_b   1.000
_cell.length_c   1.000
_cell.angle_alpha   90.00
_cell.angle_beta   90.00
_cell.angle_gamma   90.00
#
_symmetry.space_group_name_H-M   'P 1'
#
loop_
_entity.id
_entity.type
_entity.pdbx_description
1 polymer ?
#
loop_
_entity_poly.entity_id
_entity_poly.type
_entity_poly.pdbx_seq_one_letter_code
_entity_poly.pdbx_strand_id
1 'polypeptide(L)'
;MKHLKQFLLMAMLLFTLAPLQVSAKENIDVKEILWGHIKDSYEWHITNVGGHPVVIHLPVIVNTTSGWHVFCSSEFSEEKDANGDRPGPFNLVIKNGDAQINPNKIVEKVGGQEVRPFDISITKTVCVLFIDAIILLLCILIPARWCKKHKVDDPAPKGFVGLMHMFVMSVYDDVIKATLGKEAPKYAPWLLTCFFFIFVANIMGIVPFPPGGGNLTGNIACTAFFGVTTFLITNFTGTKEYWKEIFWPEVPTWLKVPVPLMPFIELFGIFTKPLALIIRLFANMMAGHAIALAFAAIIFIMFNISENVIANYLAGTGMTIVSVAMSVFMMLLEILVSYIQALVFTMLSAVFISLAHVQHHEAEPEIVK
;
A
#
# COMPACT_ATOMS: atom_id res chain seq x y z
N MET A 1 -24.71 -8.44 -19.25
CA MET A 1 -24.15 -9.80 -19.28
C MET A 1 -23.41 -10.16 -20.58
N LYS A 2 -23.91 -9.81 -21.79
CA LYS A 2 -23.20 -10.10 -23.06
C LYS A 2 -21.84 -9.39 -23.17
N HIS A 3 -21.77 -8.13 -22.82
CA HIS A 3 -20.52 -7.33 -22.90
C HIS A 3 -19.47 -7.77 -21.85
N LEU A 4 -19.87 -8.24 -20.67
CA LEU A 4 -18.96 -8.78 -19.68
C LEU A 4 -18.34 -10.12 -20.14
N LYS A 5 -19.14 -10.98 -20.80
CA LYS A 5 -18.63 -12.22 -21.41
C LYS A 5 -17.66 -11.94 -22.56
N GLN A 6 -17.95 -10.94 -23.40
CA GLN A 6 -17.04 -10.54 -24.48
C GLN A 6 -15.74 -9.93 -23.95
N PHE A 7 -15.80 -9.11 -22.90
CA PHE A 7 -14.62 -8.56 -22.25
C PHE A 7 -13.77 -9.65 -21.59
N LEU A 8 -14.37 -10.59 -20.87
CA LEU A 8 -13.69 -11.76 -20.30
C LEU A 8 -13.06 -12.65 -21.37
N LEU A 9 -13.76 -12.89 -22.48
CA LEU A 9 -13.24 -13.67 -23.61
C LEU A 9 -12.09 -12.96 -24.32
N MET A 10 -12.16 -11.65 -24.49
CA MET A 10 -11.11 -10.84 -25.10
C MET A 10 -9.88 -10.72 -24.18
N ALA A 11 -10.08 -10.59 -22.88
CA ALA A 11 -9.01 -10.63 -21.89
C ALA A 11 -8.33 -12.01 -21.84
N MET A 12 -9.12 -13.09 -21.92
CA MET A 12 -8.61 -14.45 -21.98
C MET A 12 -7.86 -14.73 -23.29
N LEU A 13 -8.32 -14.19 -24.42
CA LEU A 13 -7.65 -14.29 -25.73
C LEU A 13 -6.33 -13.49 -25.78
N LEU A 14 -6.30 -12.30 -25.17
CA LEU A 14 -5.07 -11.50 -25.03
C LEU A 14 -4.05 -12.21 -24.14
N PHE A 15 -4.48 -12.88 -23.09
CA PHE A 15 -3.59 -13.65 -22.22
C PHE A 15 -3.05 -14.93 -22.90
N THR A 16 -3.81 -15.57 -23.78
CA THR A 16 -3.37 -16.77 -24.51
C THR A 16 -2.46 -16.45 -25.71
N LEU A 17 -2.51 -15.23 -26.24
CA LEU A 17 -1.65 -14.79 -27.35
C LEU A 17 -0.30 -14.21 -26.89
N ALA A 18 -0.16 -13.82 -25.62
CA ALA A 18 1.06 -13.26 -25.06
C ALA A 18 2.26 -14.26 -24.98
N PRO A 19 2.08 -15.58 -24.78
CA PRO A 19 3.22 -16.49 -24.64
C PRO A 19 3.84 -16.96 -25.97
N LEU A 20 3.36 -16.54 -27.13
CA LEU A 20 3.83 -17.06 -28.41
C LEU A 20 5.22 -16.56 -28.86
N GLN A 21 5.89 -15.71 -28.09
CA GLN A 21 7.23 -15.20 -28.41
C GLN A 21 8.24 -15.25 -27.25
N VAL A 22 8.05 -16.11 -26.27
CA VAL A 22 9.12 -16.35 -25.29
C VAL A 22 10.15 -17.27 -25.92
N SER A 23 11.20 -16.68 -26.47
CA SER A 23 12.41 -17.39 -26.90
C SER A 23 13.02 -18.09 -25.68
N ALA A 24 12.92 -19.41 -25.65
CA ALA A 24 13.46 -20.25 -24.60
C ALA A 24 14.97 -20.14 -24.60
N LYS A 25 15.57 -19.44 -23.65
CA LYS A 25 16.92 -19.69 -23.09
C LYS A 25 17.47 -18.58 -22.17
N GLU A 26 16.64 -17.78 -21.51
CA GLU A 26 17.15 -16.99 -20.40
C GLU A 26 16.78 -17.69 -19.09
N ASN A 27 17.77 -17.90 -18.23
CA ASN A 27 17.53 -18.25 -16.84
C ASN A 27 16.77 -17.10 -16.19
N ILE A 28 15.46 -17.22 -16.14
CA ILE A 28 14.59 -16.19 -15.55
C ILE A 28 14.85 -16.19 -14.04
N ASP A 29 15.56 -15.18 -13.57
CA ASP A 29 15.71 -14.97 -12.13
C ASP A 29 14.39 -14.42 -11.55
N VAL A 30 13.59 -15.37 -11.06
CA VAL A 30 12.28 -15.08 -10.43
C VAL A 30 12.41 -14.09 -9.29
N LYS A 31 13.55 -14.09 -8.58
CA LYS A 31 13.83 -13.15 -7.49
C LYS A 31 13.98 -11.73 -8.03
N GLU A 32 14.71 -11.53 -9.13
CA GLU A 32 14.89 -10.21 -9.73
C GLU A 32 13.56 -9.64 -10.24
N ILE A 33 12.73 -10.47 -10.88
CA ILE A 33 11.40 -10.08 -11.34
C ILE A 33 10.50 -9.69 -10.16
N LEU A 34 10.42 -10.52 -9.11
CA LEU A 34 9.61 -10.27 -7.92
C LEU A 34 10.01 -8.95 -7.26
N TRP A 35 11.29 -8.78 -6.95
CA TRP A 35 11.76 -7.59 -6.25
C TRP A 35 11.76 -6.34 -7.12
N GLY A 36 12.00 -6.46 -8.42
CA GLY A 36 11.93 -5.35 -9.36
C GLY A 36 10.54 -4.71 -9.47
N HIS A 37 9.47 -5.52 -9.33
CA HIS A 37 8.10 -5.01 -9.35
C HIS A 37 7.64 -4.44 -8.00
N ILE A 38 8.11 -5.01 -6.89
CA ILE A 38 7.68 -4.62 -5.54
C ILE A 38 8.43 -3.39 -5.04
N LYS A 39 9.75 -3.30 -5.31
CA LYS A 39 10.59 -2.20 -4.81
C LYS A 39 10.31 -0.88 -5.55
N ASP A 40 10.60 0.21 -4.85
CA ASP A 40 10.57 1.57 -5.42
C ASP A 40 11.72 1.77 -6.42
N SER A 41 11.46 2.54 -7.49
CA SER A 41 12.42 2.79 -8.56
C SER A 41 12.27 4.20 -9.13
N TYR A 42 13.33 4.71 -9.80
CA TYR A 42 13.32 5.99 -10.52
C TYR A 42 12.74 5.88 -11.94
N GLU A 43 12.33 4.67 -12.32
CA GLU A 43 11.70 4.36 -13.60
C GLU A 43 10.46 3.50 -13.37
N TRP A 44 9.43 3.74 -14.18
CA TRP A 44 8.23 2.92 -14.15
C TRP A 44 8.24 1.95 -15.32
N HIS A 45 8.62 0.73 -15.08
CA HIS A 45 8.64 -0.34 -16.06
C HIS A 45 7.21 -0.79 -16.37
N ILE A 46 6.83 -0.76 -17.65
CA ILE A 46 5.50 -1.17 -18.12
C ILE A 46 5.53 -2.62 -18.63
N THR A 47 6.39 -2.87 -19.61
CA THR A 47 6.48 -4.18 -20.27
C THR A 47 7.79 -4.27 -21.06
N ASN A 48 8.13 -5.48 -21.54
CA ASN A 48 9.22 -5.70 -22.48
C ASN A 48 8.64 -5.97 -23.87
N VAL A 49 9.03 -5.21 -24.87
CA VAL A 49 8.62 -5.39 -26.27
C VAL A 49 9.86 -5.63 -27.13
N GLY A 50 9.95 -6.80 -27.75
CA GLY A 50 11.08 -7.14 -28.61
C GLY A 50 12.44 -7.18 -27.93
N GLY A 51 12.51 -7.47 -26.62
CA GLY A 51 13.76 -7.49 -25.85
C GLY A 51 14.17 -6.12 -25.27
N HIS A 52 13.44 -5.05 -25.60
CA HIS A 52 13.67 -3.72 -25.04
C HIS A 52 12.64 -3.40 -23.97
N PRO A 53 13.05 -2.91 -22.77
CA PRO A 53 12.13 -2.50 -21.72
C PRO A 53 11.40 -1.22 -22.12
N VAL A 54 10.08 -1.24 -22.06
CA VAL A 54 9.26 -0.02 -22.19
C VAL A 54 9.09 0.57 -20.79
N VAL A 55 9.77 1.70 -20.55
CA VAL A 55 9.80 2.37 -19.25
C VAL A 55 9.33 3.82 -19.37
N ILE A 56 8.65 4.31 -18.35
CA ILE A 56 8.39 5.74 -18.18
C ILE A 56 9.51 6.29 -17.30
N HIS A 57 10.30 7.20 -17.86
CA HIS A 57 11.36 7.88 -17.13
C HIS A 57 10.76 8.97 -16.24
N LEU A 58 11.21 9.02 -14.98
CA LEU A 58 10.71 9.96 -13.98
C LEU A 58 11.75 11.06 -13.70
N PRO A 59 11.31 12.26 -13.28
CA PRO A 59 12.22 13.34 -12.97
C PRO A 59 13.00 13.06 -11.67
N VAL A 60 14.31 13.24 -11.74
CA VAL A 60 15.27 13.10 -10.65
C VAL A 60 15.66 14.47 -10.15
N ILE A 61 15.52 14.72 -8.85
CA ILE A 61 15.85 15.96 -8.18
C ILE A 61 16.74 15.64 -7.01
N VAL A 62 18.03 15.94 -7.13
CA VAL A 62 19.03 15.62 -6.11
C VAL A 62 19.90 16.84 -5.78
N ASN A 63 20.27 16.94 -4.52
CA ASN A 63 21.25 17.92 -4.06
C ASN A 63 22.57 17.20 -3.76
N THR A 64 23.54 17.40 -4.64
CA THR A 64 24.87 16.81 -4.57
C THR A 64 25.85 17.78 -3.92
N THR A 65 27.11 17.38 -3.78
CA THR A 65 28.19 18.26 -3.32
C THR A 65 28.42 19.46 -4.24
N SER A 66 28.02 19.36 -5.54
CA SER A 66 28.10 20.44 -6.54
C SER A 66 26.86 21.32 -6.62
N GLY A 67 25.78 21.00 -5.86
CA GLY A 67 24.53 21.76 -5.82
C GLY A 67 23.31 20.96 -6.29
N TRP A 68 22.23 21.69 -6.58
CA TRP A 68 20.98 21.08 -7.04
C TRP A 68 21.03 20.71 -8.52
N HIS A 69 20.68 19.46 -8.81
CA HIS A 69 20.54 18.93 -10.16
C HIS A 69 19.14 18.41 -10.39
N VAL A 70 18.55 18.76 -11.54
CA VAL A 70 17.24 18.30 -12.00
C VAL A 70 17.41 17.75 -13.40
N PHE A 71 17.14 16.46 -13.59
CA PHE A 71 17.26 15.78 -14.87
C PHE A 71 16.29 14.59 -14.94
N CYS A 72 16.19 13.94 -16.09
CA CYS A 72 15.35 12.78 -16.26
C CYS A 72 16.12 11.49 -15.99
N SER A 73 15.46 10.48 -15.46
CA SER A 73 16.08 9.16 -15.22
C SER A 73 16.60 8.49 -16.49
N SER A 74 16.20 8.97 -17.68
CA SER A 74 16.77 8.54 -18.98
C SER A 74 18.26 8.83 -19.17
N GLU A 75 18.82 9.73 -18.34
CA GLU A 75 20.25 10.05 -18.38
C GLU A 75 21.13 9.02 -17.66
N PHE A 76 20.52 8.08 -16.92
CA PHE A 76 21.25 6.93 -16.39
C PHE A 76 21.43 5.88 -17.48
N SER A 77 22.63 5.33 -17.56
CA SER A 77 22.94 4.26 -18.52
C SER A 77 22.08 3.02 -18.29
N GLU A 78 21.62 2.39 -19.36
CA GLU A 78 20.99 1.06 -19.30
C GLU A 78 22.04 -0.04 -19.03
N GLU A 79 23.29 0.18 -19.42
CA GLU A 79 24.40 -0.74 -19.15
C GLU A 79 24.80 -0.67 -17.69
N LYS A 80 24.83 -1.84 -17.06
CA LYS A 80 25.24 -2.00 -15.66
C LYS A 80 26.76 -2.13 -15.58
N ASP A 81 27.38 -1.45 -14.63
CA ASP A 81 28.79 -1.63 -14.27
C ASP A 81 29.08 -3.07 -13.78
N ALA A 82 30.37 -3.41 -13.62
CA ALA A 82 30.82 -4.70 -13.08
C ALA A 82 30.19 -5.06 -11.71
N ASN A 83 29.75 -4.06 -10.96
CA ASN A 83 29.05 -4.21 -9.69
C ASN A 83 27.50 -4.27 -9.84
N GLY A 84 27.00 -4.21 -11.07
CA GLY A 84 25.58 -4.15 -11.38
C GLY A 84 24.93 -2.78 -11.12
N ASP A 85 25.73 -1.74 -10.86
CA ASP A 85 25.28 -0.37 -10.65
C ASP A 85 25.05 0.34 -12.00
N ARG A 86 24.13 1.31 -12.06
CA ARG A 86 23.84 2.09 -13.28
C ARG A 86 24.46 3.49 -13.17
N PRO A 87 25.52 3.79 -13.94
CA PRO A 87 26.14 5.12 -13.93
C PRO A 87 25.25 6.17 -14.57
N GLY A 88 25.33 7.39 -14.07
CA GLY A 88 24.58 8.56 -14.51
C GLY A 88 25.40 9.81 -14.55
N PRO A 89 24.78 10.97 -14.82
CA PRO A 89 25.46 12.27 -14.84
C PRO A 89 25.93 12.69 -13.43
N PHE A 90 26.85 13.65 -13.37
CA PHE A 90 27.32 14.29 -12.11
C PHE A 90 27.92 13.31 -11.09
N ASN A 91 28.61 12.25 -11.56
CA ASN A 91 29.15 11.17 -10.70
C ASN A 91 28.07 10.44 -9.87
N LEU A 92 26.82 10.54 -10.28
CA LEU A 92 25.71 9.82 -9.66
C LEU A 92 25.63 8.39 -10.20
N VAL A 93 25.25 7.49 -9.32
CA VAL A 93 25.10 6.07 -9.66
C VAL A 93 23.86 5.53 -8.96
N ILE A 94 23.00 4.81 -9.68
CA ILE A 94 21.93 4.03 -9.05
C ILE A 94 22.50 2.68 -8.64
N LYS A 95 22.49 2.40 -7.34
CA LYS A 95 22.99 1.14 -6.78
C LYS A 95 22.14 -0.04 -7.20
N ASN A 96 22.79 -1.20 -7.36
CA ASN A 96 22.10 -2.45 -7.60
C ASN A 96 21.11 -2.79 -6.46
N GLY A 97 20.02 -3.45 -6.80
CA GLY A 97 19.00 -3.91 -5.85
C GLY A 97 19.47 -4.88 -4.77
N ASP A 98 20.58 -5.59 -5.02
CA ASP A 98 21.22 -6.52 -4.07
C ASP A 98 22.37 -5.88 -3.28
N ALA A 99 22.64 -4.58 -3.45
CA ALA A 99 23.67 -3.87 -2.69
C ALA A 99 23.37 -3.90 -1.20
N GLN A 100 24.39 -4.14 -0.37
CA GLN A 100 24.25 -4.15 1.10
C GLN A 100 23.92 -2.77 1.67
N ILE A 101 24.40 -1.71 1.01
CA ILE A 101 24.20 -0.31 1.42
C ILE A 101 23.45 0.43 0.31
N ASN A 102 22.37 1.11 0.67
CA ASN A 102 21.53 1.91 -0.22
C ASN A 102 21.01 1.19 -1.47
N PRO A 103 20.41 -0.01 -1.38
CA PRO A 103 19.89 -0.73 -2.55
C PRO A 103 18.86 0.11 -3.31
N ASN A 104 18.96 0.16 -4.62
CA ASN A 104 18.09 0.93 -5.53
C ASN A 104 18.03 2.45 -5.24
N LYS A 105 19.07 3.02 -4.62
CA LYS A 105 19.14 4.47 -4.34
C LYS A 105 20.26 5.14 -5.12
N ILE A 106 20.09 6.44 -5.37
CA ILE A 106 21.11 7.27 -5.98
C ILE A 106 22.20 7.56 -4.94
N VAL A 107 23.44 7.38 -5.36
CA VAL A 107 24.65 7.64 -4.57
C VAL A 107 25.61 8.47 -5.42
N GLU A 108 26.26 9.46 -4.82
CA GLU A 108 27.32 10.27 -5.43
C GLU A 108 28.68 9.66 -5.12
N LYS A 109 29.53 9.47 -6.14
CA LYS A 109 30.91 9.01 -5.97
C LYS A 109 31.83 10.23 -5.85
N VAL A 110 32.25 10.56 -4.61
CA VAL A 110 33.16 11.66 -4.31
C VAL A 110 34.47 11.11 -3.78
N GLY A 111 35.58 11.29 -4.52
CA GLY A 111 36.92 10.88 -4.05
C GLY A 111 37.05 9.40 -3.69
N GLY A 112 36.29 8.52 -4.32
CA GLY A 112 36.28 7.07 -4.04
C GLY A 112 35.39 6.65 -2.88
N GLN A 113 34.72 7.60 -2.22
CA GLN A 113 33.68 7.32 -1.21
C GLN A 113 32.30 7.50 -1.80
N GLU A 114 31.34 6.68 -1.34
CA GLU A 114 29.95 6.75 -1.71
C GLU A 114 29.17 7.58 -0.69
N VAL A 115 28.66 8.73 -1.12
CA VAL A 115 27.86 9.63 -0.28
C VAL A 115 26.44 9.62 -0.79
N ARG A 116 25.47 9.51 0.11
CA ARG A 116 24.05 9.61 -0.27
C ARG A 116 23.65 11.09 -0.35
N PRO A 117 23.30 11.60 -1.55
CA PRO A 117 22.83 12.97 -1.70
C PRO A 117 21.43 13.12 -1.08
N PHE A 118 21.03 14.35 -0.83
CA PHE A 118 19.66 14.65 -0.45
C PHE A 118 18.76 14.53 -1.69
N ASP A 119 17.86 13.56 -1.67
CA ASP A 119 17.08 13.10 -2.82
C ASP A 119 15.59 13.40 -2.60
N ILE A 120 15.01 14.26 -3.46
CA ILE A 120 13.56 14.58 -3.52
C ILE A 120 12.98 14.13 -4.88
N SER A 121 13.58 13.16 -5.52
CA SER A 121 13.14 12.68 -6.82
C SER A 121 11.73 12.12 -6.78
N ILE A 122 11.01 12.30 -7.88
CA ILE A 122 9.71 11.66 -8.06
C ILE A 122 9.94 10.21 -8.48
N THR A 123 9.93 9.32 -7.49
CA THR A 123 10.03 7.89 -7.72
C THR A 123 8.68 7.31 -8.18
N LYS A 124 8.67 6.05 -8.61
CA LYS A 124 7.44 5.29 -8.94
C LYS A 124 6.41 5.38 -7.81
N THR A 125 6.82 5.18 -6.56
CA THR A 125 5.92 5.23 -5.39
C THR A 125 5.32 6.62 -5.19
N VAL A 126 6.13 7.69 -5.36
CA VAL A 126 5.65 9.08 -5.25
C VAL A 126 4.69 9.43 -6.38
N CYS A 127 4.98 8.97 -7.60
CA CYS A 127 4.08 9.17 -8.75
C CYS A 127 2.71 8.52 -8.52
N VAL A 128 2.70 7.27 -8.05
CA VAL A 128 1.47 6.53 -7.70
C VAL A 128 0.73 7.25 -6.57
N LEU A 129 1.42 7.78 -5.55
CA LEU A 129 0.81 8.56 -4.47
C LEU A 129 0.02 9.76 -5.01
N PHE A 130 0.58 10.52 -5.96
CA PHE A 130 -0.13 11.64 -6.57
C PHE A 130 -1.35 11.19 -7.38
N ILE A 131 -1.21 10.11 -8.14
CA ILE A 131 -2.32 9.54 -8.93
C ILE A 131 -3.44 9.07 -8.00
N ASP A 132 -3.12 8.34 -6.94
CA ASP A 132 -4.08 7.86 -5.95
C ASP A 132 -4.79 9.02 -5.24
N ALA A 133 -4.05 10.08 -4.89
CA ALA A 133 -4.62 11.28 -4.30
C ALA A 133 -5.61 11.97 -5.26
N ILE A 134 -5.29 12.05 -6.54
CA ILE A 134 -6.19 12.64 -7.56
C ILE A 134 -7.44 11.77 -7.72
N ILE A 135 -7.27 10.45 -7.84
CA ILE A 135 -8.39 9.51 -7.94
C ILE A 135 -9.29 9.62 -6.70
N LEU A 136 -8.70 9.64 -5.51
CA LEU A 136 -9.44 9.81 -4.27
C LEU A 136 -10.24 11.10 -4.22
N LEU A 137 -9.62 12.22 -4.59
CA LEU A 137 -10.29 13.52 -4.66
C LEU A 137 -11.48 13.48 -5.62
N LEU A 138 -11.31 12.89 -6.79
CA LEU A 138 -12.40 12.74 -7.75
C LEU A 138 -13.52 11.83 -7.21
N CYS A 139 -13.16 10.70 -6.59
CA CYS A 139 -14.12 9.75 -6.00
C CYS A 139 -14.95 10.38 -4.87
N ILE A 140 -14.43 11.35 -4.13
CA ILE A 140 -15.14 12.01 -3.04
C ILE A 140 -15.84 13.29 -3.50
N LEU A 141 -15.18 14.12 -4.32
CA LEU A 141 -15.74 15.41 -4.74
C LEU A 141 -16.94 15.28 -5.68
N ILE A 142 -16.98 14.25 -6.53
CA ILE A 142 -18.10 14.01 -7.43
C ILE A 142 -19.39 13.73 -6.65
N PRO A 143 -19.43 12.74 -5.73
CA PRO A 143 -20.60 12.52 -4.86
C PRO A 143 -20.94 13.71 -3.98
N ALA A 144 -19.92 14.37 -3.39
CA ALA A 144 -20.15 15.53 -2.53
C ALA A 144 -20.83 16.70 -3.27
N ARG A 145 -20.42 16.95 -4.52
CA ARG A 145 -21.07 17.95 -5.38
C ARG A 145 -22.51 17.58 -5.73
N TRP A 146 -22.76 16.29 -5.95
CA TRP A 146 -24.13 15.80 -6.19
C TRP A 146 -25.00 16.02 -4.94
N CYS A 147 -24.56 15.58 -3.76
CA CYS A 147 -25.27 15.76 -2.49
C CYS A 147 -25.55 17.24 -2.18
N LYS A 148 -24.62 18.15 -2.51
CA LYS A 148 -24.82 19.60 -2.32
C LYS A 148 -25.91 20.20 -3.20
N LYS A 149 -26.19 19.59 -4.35
CA LYS A 149 -27.19 20.06 -5.33
C LYS A 149 -28.59 19.47 -5.11
N HIS A 150 -28.69 18.37 -4.40
CA HIS A 150 -29.95 17.64 -4.16
C HIS A 150 -30.38 17.74 -2.71
N LYS A 151 -31.70 17.72 -2.50
CA LYS A 151 -32.32 17.74 -1.16
C LYS A 151 -32.47 16.33 -0.62
N VAL A 152 -32.77 16.22 0.68
CA VAL A 152 -32.95 14.91 1.35
C VAL A 152 -34.13 14.14 0.79
N ASP A 153 -35.16 14.83 0.28
CA ASP A 153 -36.37 14.24 -0.30
C ASP A 153 -36.20 13.76 -1.76
N ASP A 154 -35.05 14.09 -2.38
CA ASP A 154 -34.80 13.67 -3.76
C ASP A 154 -34.49 12.16 -3.83
N PRO A 155 -34.76 11.50 -4.98
CA PRO A 155 -34.47 10.09 -5.13
C PRO A 155 -32.96 9.79 -4.95
N ALA A 156 -32.67 8.65 -4.32
CA ALA A 156 -31.31 8.21 -4.02
C ALA A 156 -30.43 8.20 -5.28
N PRO A 157 -29.16 8.60 -5.16
CA PRO A 157 -28.24 8.63 -6.29
C PRO A 157 -28.01 7.22 -6.86
N LYS A 158 -27.91 7.15 -8.18
CA LYS A 158 -27.66 5.89 -8.91
C LYS A 158 -26.24 5.83 -9.45
N GLY A 159 -25.79 4.62 -9.79
CA GLY A 159 -24.47 4.39 -10.37
C GLY A 159 -23.33 4.67 -9.38
N PHE A 160 -22.24 5.24 -9.88
CA PHE A 160 -21.02 5.48 -9.10
C PHE A 160 -21.26 6.38 -7.88
N VAL A 161 -22.06 7.42 -8.02
CA VAL A 161 -22.40 8.33 -6.91
C VAL A 161 -23.15 7.59 -5.80
N GLY A 162 -24.10 6.73 -6.17
CA GLY A 162 -24.83 5.90 -5.21
C GLY A 162 -23.93 4.90 -4.49
N LEU A 163 -23.00 4.28 -5.22
CA LEU A 163 -22.00 3.38 -4.65
C LEU A 163 -21.12 4.09 -3.62
N MET A 164 -20.56 5.24 -3.97
CA MET A 164 -19.72 6.04 -3.06
C MET A 164 -20.50 6.54 -1.84
N HIS A 165 -21.74 6.99 -2.04
CA HIS A 165 -22.60 7.40 -0.95
C HIS A 165 -22.85 6.24 0.01
N MET A 166 -23.14 5.05 -0.49
CA MET A 166 -23.32 3.84 0.32
C MET A 166 -22.07 3.53 1.14
N PHE A 167 -20.87 3.55 0.52
CA PHE A 167 -19.62 3.31 1.24
C PHE A 167 -19.36 4.34 2.33
N VAL A 168 -19.55 5.64 2.04
CA VAL A 168 -19.36 6.70 3.03
C VAL A 168 -20.30 6.51 4.21
N MET A 169 -21.59 6.26 3.95
CA MET A 169 -22.59 6.10 5.01
C MET A 169 -22.37 4.83 5.83
N SER A 170 -22.03 3.71 5.19
CA SER A 170 -21.72 2.46 5.90
C SER A 170 -20.52 2.64 6.84
N VAL A 171 -19.41 3.22 6.37
CA VAL A 171 -18.24 3.44 7.23
C VAL A 171 -18.54 4.47 8.31
N TYR A 172 -19.31 5.53 8.01
CA TYR A 172 -19.65 6.56 8.98
C TYR A 172 -20.61 6.03 10.07
N ASP A 173 -21.72 5.41 9.68
CA ASP A 173 -22.76 4.97 10.63
C ASP A 173 -22.35 3.71 11.37
N ASP A 174 -21.85 2.68 10.64
CA ASP A 174 -21.58 1.37 11.22
C ASP A 174 -20.26 1.31 12.00
N VAL A 175 -19.28 2.15 11.64
CA VAL A 175 -17.95 2.12 12.26
C VAL A 175 -17.70 3.36 13.11
N ILE A 176 -17.71 4.56 12.50
CA ILE A 176 -17.25 5.77 13.17
C ILE A 176 -18.24 6.21 14.25
N LYS A 177 -19.51 6.34 13.88
CA LYS A 177 -20.56 6.78 14.79
C LYS A 177 -20.86 5.75 15.88
N ALA A 178 -20.84 4.47 15.53
CA ALA A 178 -21.02 3.38 16.50
C ALA A 178 -19.92 3.35 17.56
N THR A 179 -18.68 3.72 17.19
CA THR A 179 -17.52 3.68 18.10
C THR A 179 -17.33 4.98 18.89
N LEU A 180 -17.45 6.13 18.24
CA LEU A 180 -17.14 7.44 18.82
C LEU A 180 -18.39 8.23 19.34
N GLY A 181 -19.60 7.77 19.01
CA GLY A 181 -20.84 8.39 19.45
C GLY A 181 -20.90 9.88 19.12
N LYS A 182 -20.95 10.73 20.16
CA LYS A 182 -21.06 12.20 20.02
C LYS A 182 -19.81 12.86 19.44
N GLU A 183 -18.64 12.27 19.59
CA GLU A 183 -17.37 12.77 19.07
C GLU A 183 -17.15 12.42 17.58
N ALA A 184 -18.00 11.57 17.00
CA ALA A 184 -17.88 11.10 15.62
C ALA A 184 -17.68 12.23 14.59
N PRO A 185 -18.45 13.35 14.59
CA PRO A 185 -18.29 14.39 13.58
C PRO A 185 -16.91 15.06 13.56
N LYS A 186 -16.24 15.09 14.72
CA LYS A 186 -14.90 15.69 14.86
C LYS A 186 -13.82 14.85 14.19
N TYR A 187 -13.88 13.53 14.33
CA TYR A 187 -12.84 12.60 13.83
C TYR A 187 -13.21 11.94 12.51
N ALA A 188 -14.46 12.00 12.08
CA ALA A 188 -14.94 11.41 10.84
C ALA A 188 -14.16 11.84 9.61
N PRO A 189 -13.78 13.12 9.39
CA PRO A 189 -13.03 13.51 8.21
C PRO A 189 -11.68 12.77 8.11
N TRP A 190 -10.96 12.62 9.22
CA TRP A 190 -9.71 11.89 9.27
C TRP A 190 -9.91 10.39 9.01
N LEU A 191 -10.84 9.77 9.74
CA LEU A 191 -11.08 8.34 9.66
C LEU A 191 -11.60 7.91 8.27
N LEU A 192 -12.48 8.69 7.66
CA LEU A 192 -12.94 8.48 6.29
C LEU A 192 -11.79 8.65 5.28
N THR A 193 -10.92 9.65 5.49
CA THR A 193 -9.74 9.82 4.64
C THR A 193 -8.81 8.60 4.72
N CYS A 194 -8.55 8.09 5.92
CA CYS A 194 -7.77 6.87 6.11
C CYS A 194 -8.41 5.68 5.39
N PHE A 195 -9.71 5.47 5.56
CA PHE A 195 -10.43 4.38 4.91
C PHE A 195 -10.29 4.44 3.39
N PHE A 196 -10.70 5.56 2.80
CA PHE A 196 -10.72 5.68 1.35
C PHE A 196 -9.33 5.69 0.74
N PHE A 197 -8.35 6.33 1.40
CA PHE A 197 -6.97 6.33 0.90
C PHE A 197 -6.39 4.91 0.89
N ILE A 198 -6.50 4.17 2.00
CA ILE A 198 -5.99 2.80 2.09
C ILE A 198 -6.72 1.90 1.09
N PHE A 199 -8.03 2.05 0.95
CA PHE A 199 -8.83 1.25 0.04
C PHE A 199 -8.47 1.50 -1.42
N VAL A 200 -8.38 2.78 -1.85
CA VAL A 200 -8.00 3.16 -3.21
C VAL A 200 -6.57 2.74 -3.52
N ALA A 201 -5.62 3.00 -2.62
CA ALA A 201 -4.22 2.63 -2.80
C ALA A 201 -4.03 1.10 -2.92
N ASN A 202 -4.77 0.32 -2.14
CA ASN A 202 -4.74 -1.13 -2.24
C ASN A 202 -5.32 -1.63 -3.58
N ILE A 203 -6.47 -1.08 -4.01
CA ILE A 203 -7.06 -1.45 -5.30
C ILE A 203 -6.13 -1.06 -6.46
N MET A 204 -5.55 0.15 -6.43
CA MET A 204 -4.61 0.59 -7.46
C MET A 204 -3.35 -0.27 -7.48
N GLY A 205 -2.93 -0.78 -6.34
CA GLY A 205 -1.83 -1.74 -6.24
C GLY A 205 -2.11 -3.06 -6.98
N ILE A 206 -3.35 -3.56 -6.96
CA ILE A 206 -3.74 -4.81 -7.62
C ILE A 206 -3.72 -4.67 -9.16
N VAL A 207 -3.95 -3.46 -9.70
CA VAL A 207 -3.96 -3.22 -11.15
C VAL A 207 -2.53 -3.33 -11.71
N PRO A 208 -2.22 -4.29 -12.60
CA PRO A 208 -0.84 -4.57 -13.01
C PRO A 208 -0.25 -3.61 -14.04
N PHE A 209 -1.02 -2.63 -14.52
CA PHE A 209 -0.61 -1.68 -15.57
C PHE A 209 -0.83 -0.23 -15.12
N PRO A 210 -0.05 0.71 -15.64
CA PRO A 210 -0.25 2.14 -15.34
C PRO A 210 -1.69 2.61 -15.65
N PRO A 211 -2.32 3.40 -14.77
CA PRO A 211 -1.75 4.13 -13.61
C PRO A 211 -1.60 3.30 -12.32
N GLY A 212 -1.93 2.01 -12.33
CA GLY A 212 -1.77 1.09 -11.22
C GLY A 212 -0.38 0.44 -11.15
N GLY A 213 -0.27 -0.67 -10.40
CA GLY A 213 0.97 -1.45 -10.29
C GLY A 213 2.02 -0.85 -9.34
N GLY A 214 1.67 0.20 -8.60
CA GLY A 214 2.49 0.73 -7.52
C GLY A 214 1.99 0.24 -6.17
N ASN A 215 2.83 -0.50 -5.45
CA ASN A 215 2.50 -1.00 -4.12
C ASN A 215 2.72 0.09 -3.06
N LEU A 216 1.81 1.07 -2.99
CA LEU A 216 1.93 2.20 -2.08
C LEU A 216 1.83 1.79 -0.61
N THR A 217 0.89 0.94 -0.26
CA THR A 217 0.69 0.43 1.10
C THR A 217 1.66 -0.68 1.47
N GLY A 218 2.35 -1.28 0.50
CA GLY A 218 3.53 -2.12 0.70
C GLY A 218 4.82 -1.33 0.94
N ASN A 219 4.76 0.01 0.94
CA ASN A 219 5.84 0.86 1.41
C ASN A 219 5.63 1.19 2.89
N ILE A 220 6.56 0.73 3.75
CA ILE A 220 6.47 0.90 5.20
C ILE A 220 6.43 2.39 5.62
N ALA A 221 7.03 3.29 4.85
CA ALA A 221 6.97 4.72 5.14
C ALA A 221 5.56 5.30 5.00
N CYS A 222 4.81 4.85 3.98
CA CYS A 222 3.42 5.26 3.77
C CYS A 222 2.51 4.72 4.88
N THR A 223 2.62 3.43 5.21
CA THR A 223 1.81 2.82 6.27
C THR A 223 2.16 3.38 7.64
N ALA A 224 3.44 3.66 7.89
CA ALA A 224 3.90 4.31 9.11
C ALA A 224 3.32 5.72 9.27
N PHE A 225 3.17 6.48 8.20
CA PHE A 225 2.53 7.80 8.25
C PHE A 225 1.12 7.73 8.85
N PHE A 226 0.29 6.80 8.37
CA PHE A 226 -1.08 6.63 8.91
C PHE A 226 -1.09 6.13 10.34
N GLY A 227 -0.24 5.15 10.68
CA GLY A 227 -0.15 4.62 12.04
C GLY A 227 0.37 5.65 13.04
N VAL A 228 1.41 6.41 12.67
CA VAL A 228 1.96 7.47 13.50
C VAL A 228 0.97 8.62 13.64
N THR A 229 0.25 9.02 12.59
CA THR A 229 -0.76 10.07 12.69
C THR A 229 -1.91 9.65 13.59
N THR A 230 -2.38 8.40 13.49
CA THR A 230 -3.38 7.86 14.42
C THR A 230 -2.85 7.88 15.86
N PHE A 231 -1.60 7.48 16.09
CA PHE A 231 -0.94 7.55 17.38
C PHE A 231 -0.90 8.99 17.94
N LEU A 232 -0.52 9.96 17.12
CA LEU A 232 -0.47 11.36 17.51
C LEU A 232 -1.86 11.90 17.85
N ILE A 233 -2.86 11.65 17.00
CA ILE A 233 -4.23 12.07 17.27
C ILE A 233 -4.71 11.48 18.59
N THR A 234 -4.58 10.16 18.78
CA THR A 234 -5.03 9.47 20.01
C THR A 234 -4.40 10.06 21.25
N ASN A 235 -3.08 10.27 21.26
CA ASN A 235 -2.37 10.71 22.46
C ASN A 235 -2.51 12.22 22.72
N PHE A 236 -2.53 13.07 21.67
CA PHE A 236 -2.68 14.52 21.86
C PHE A 236 -4.11 14.95 22.17
N THR A 237 -5.11 14.17 21.76
CA THR A 237 -6.50 14.50 22.07
C THR A 237 -7.02 13.73 23.29
N GLY A 238 -6.21 12.84 23.86
CA GLY A 238 -6.56 12.07 25.04
C GLY A 238 -6.85 12.94 26.27
N THR A 239 -7.84 12.51 27.08
CA THR A 239 -8.26 13.18 28.30
C THR A 239 -7.22 13.04 29.41
N LYS A 240 -7.35 13.85 30.47
CA LYS A 240 -6.47 13.72 31.65
C LYS A 240 -6.64 12.38 32.35
N GLU A 241 -7.86 11.85 32.32
CA GLU A 241 -8.22 10.53 32.87
C GLU A 241 -7.48 9.43 32.11
N TYR A 242 -7.40 9.49 30.77
CA TYR A 242 -6.64 8.56 29.95
C TYR A 242 -5.16 8.51 30.38
N TRP A 243 -4.52 9.67 30.54
CA TRP A 243 -3.13 9.73 30.98
C TRP A 243 -2.95 9.26 32.44
N LYS A 244 -3.92 9.57 33.31
CA LYS A 244 -3.92 9.08 34.69
C LYS A 244 -4.01 7.55 34.74
N GLU A 245 -4.86 6.94 33.89
CA GLU A 245 -5.02 5.49 33.82
C GLU A 245 -3.74 4.80 33.33
N ILE A 246 -3.02 5.39 32.36
CA ILE A 246 -1.74 4.86 31.88
C ILE A 246 -0.68 4.88 32.96
N PHE A 247 -0.49 6.01 33.67
CA PHE A 247 0.58 6.15 34.66
C PHE A 247 0.18 5.63 36.04
N TRP A 248 -1.13 5.66 36.35
CA TRP A 248 -1.63 5.23 37.64
C TRP A 248 -2.94 4.46 37.53
N PRO A 249 -2.94 3.27 36.91
CA PRO A 249 -4.16 2.48 36.70
C PRO A 249 -4.82 2.11 38.04
N GLU A 250 -6.15 1.98 38.08
CA GLU A 250 -6.93 1.58 39.24
C GLU A 250 -6.87 0.05 39.45
N VAL A 251 -5.71 -0.47 39.84
CA VAL A 251 -5.45 -1.87 40.10
C VAL A 251 -4.98 -2.06 41.54
N PRO A 252 -5.07 -3.30 42.12
CA PRO A 252 -4.59 -3.60 43.48
C PRO A 252 -3.14 -3.19 43.68
N THR A 253 -2.83 -2.69 44.87
CA THR A 253 -1.53 -2.10 45.22
C THR A 253 -0.32 -3.02 45.02
N TRP A 254 -0.50 -4.34 45.12
CA TRP A 254 0.57 -5.31 44.91
C TRP A 254 1.07 -5.37 43.44
N LEU A 255 0.26 -4.92 42.48
CA LEU A 255 0.67 -4.79 41.05
C LEU A 255 1.36 -3.45 40.74
N LYS A 256 1.31 -2.50 41.71
CA LYS A 256 1.97 -1.19 41.58
C LYS A 256 3.30 -1.12 42.30
N VAL A 257 3.44 -1.84 43.39
CA VAL A 257 4.61 -1.82 44.30
C VAL A 257 4.97 -3.27 44.71
N PRO A 258 6.24 -3.67 44.62
CA PRO A 258 7.45 -2.86 44.42
C PRO A 258 7.81 -2.63 42.95
N VAL A 259 7.23 -3.38 41.99
CA VAL A 259 7.50 -3.22 40.57
C VAL A 259 6.25 -2.68 39.88
N PRO A 260 6.26 -1.48 39.25
CA PRO A 260 5.12 -0.89 38.54
C PRO A 260 4.84 -1.62 37.22
N LEU A 261 4.49 -2.90 37.31
CA LEU A 261 4.33 -3.77 36.13
C LEU A 261 3.18 -3.28 35.23
N MET A 262 2.05 -2.88 35.82
CA MET A 262 0.85 -2.48 35.06
C MET A 262 1.04 -1.16 34.31
N PRO A 263 1.56 -0.08 34.91
CA PRO A 263 1.92 1.12 34.17
C PRO A 263 2.91 0.88 33.03
N PHE A 264 3.85 -0.07 33.21
CA PHE A 264 4.82 -0.41 32.17
C PHE A 264 4.13 -1.11 30.98
N ILE A 265 3.21 -2.04 31.24
CA ILE A 265 2.43 -2.74 30.22
C ILE A 265 1.54 -1.75 29.45
N GLU A 266 0.85 -0.84 30.14
CA GLU A 266 0.01 0.18 29.48
C GLU A 266 0.85 1.14 28.65
N LEU A 267 1.97 1.63 29.15
CA LEU A 267 2.88 2.47 28.40
C LEU A 267 3.40 1.78 27.14
N PHE A 268 3.76 0.49 27.25
CA PHE A 268 4.19 -0.31 26.10
C PHE A 268 3.04 -0.52 25.11
N GLY A 269 1.81 -0.69 25.62
CA GLY A 269 0.59 -0.81 24.83
C GLY A 269 0.32 0.38 23.91
N ILE A 270 0.63 1.60 24.35
CA ILE A 270 0.48 2.81 23.54
C ILE A 270 1.28 2.73 22.22
N PHE A 271 2.49 2.19 22.27
CA PHE A 271 3.36 2.05 21.10
C PHE A 271 3.03 0.81 20.26
N THR A 272 2.68 -0.30 20.90
CA THR A 272 2.42 -1.56 20.18
C THR A 272 1.14 -1.53 19.36
N LYS A 273 0.10 -0.81 19.80
CA LYS A 273 -1.17 -0.70 19.09
C LYS A 273 -1.00 -0.07 17.69
N PRO A 274 -0.40 1.13 17.53
CA PRO A 274 -0.13 1.70 16.20
C PRO A 274 0.86 0.88 15.38
N LEU A 275 1.89 0.30 16.03
CA LEU A 275 2.85 -0.55 15.35
C LEU A 275 2.19 -1.78 14.74
N ALA A 276 1.24 -2.39 15.44
CA ALA A 276 0.48 -3.52 14.91
C ALA A 276 -0.37 -3.13 13.68
N LEU A 277 -0.93 -1.90 13.65
CA LEU A 277 -1.65 -1.39 12.48
C LEU A 277 -0.72 -1.23 11.27
N ILE A 278 0.47 -0.64 11.49
CA ILE A 278 1.48 -0.42 10.45
C ILE A 278 1.91 -1.77 9.85
N ILE A 279 2.32 -2.71 10.70
CA ILE A 279 2.82 -4.03 10.26
C ILE A 279 1.72 -4.79 9.53
N ARG A 280 0.49 -4.79 10.04
CA ARG A 280 -0.64 -5.50 9.42
C ARG A 280 -0.91 -4.99 8.00
N LEU A 281 -0.97 -3.66 7.82
CA LEU A 281 -1.24 -3.05 6.52
C LEU A 281 -0.10 -3.36 5.53
N PHE A 282 1.14 -3.16 5.96
CA PHE A 282 2.34 -3.44 5.17
C PHE A 282 2.45 -4.91 4.77
N ALA A 283 2.39 -5.82 5.76
CA ALA A 283 2.62 -7.25 5.54
C ALA A 283 1.56 -7.86 4.61
N ASN A 284 0.29 -7.44 4.76
CA ASN A 284 -0.80 -7.96 3.96
C ASN A 284 -0.62 -7.63 2.47
N MET A 285 -0.30 -6.38 2.13
CA MET A 285 -0.08 -5.98 0.74
C MET A 285 1.20 -6.60 0.15
N MET A 286 2.28 -6.67 0.94
CA MET A 286 3.51 -7.32 0.49
C MET A 286 3.29 -8.81 0.20
N ALA A 287 2.57 -9.51 1.08
CA ALA A 287 2.27 -10.92 0.90
C ALA A 287 1.37 -11.17 -0.32
N GLY A 288 0.30 -10.37 -0.51
CA GLY A 288 -0.61 -10.48 -1.65
C GLY A 288 0.13 -10.36 -2.98
N HIS A 289 0.92 -9.30 -3.15
CA HIS A 289 1.73 -9.09 -4.35
C HIS A 289 2.76 -10.20 -4.57
N ALA A 290 3.46 -10.64 -3.52
CA ALA A 290 4.43 -11.73 -3.64
C ALA A 290 3.79 -13.04 -4.12
N ILE A 291 2.61 -13.38 -3.61
CA ILE A 291 1.87 -14.58 -4.00
C ILE A 291 1.38 -14.47 -5.45
N ALA A 292 0.81 -13.33 -5.84
CA ALA A 292 0.33 -13.10 -7.21
C ALA A 292 1.46 -13.23 -8.24
N LEU A 293 2.62 -12.63 -7.96
CA LEU A 293 3.81 -12.74 -8.81
C LEU A 293 4.40 -14.16 -8.82
N ALA A 294 4.35 -14.87 -7.68
CA ALA A 294 4.82 -16.26 -7.62
C ALA A 294 3.99 -17.18 -8.53
N PHE A 295 2.66 -17.02 -8.57
CA PHE A 295 1.82 -17.77 -9.50
C PHE A 295 2.14 -17.45 -10.96
N ALA A 296 2.40 -16.19 -11.28
CA ALA A 296 2.84 -15.82 -12.63
C ALA A 296 4.20 -16.46 -12.98
N ALA A 297 5.15 -16.46 -12.04
CA ALA A 297 6.48 -17.03 -12.24
C ALA A 297 6.46 -18.56 -12.44
N ILE A 298 5.57 -19.29 -11.79
CA ILE A 298 5.42 -20.75 -11.94
C ILE A 298 5.14 -21.14 -13.40
N ILE A 299 4.38 -20.32 -14.14
CA ILE A 299 4.12 -20.58 -15.56
C ILE A 299 5.46 -20.67 -16.32
N PHE A 300 6.33 -19.67 -16.14
CA PHE A 300 7.63 -19.63 -16.84
C PHE A 300 8.56 -20.78 -16.44
N ILE A 301 8.56 -21.17 -15.16
CA ILE A 301 9.36 -22.30 -14.67
C ILE A 301 8.91 -23.59 -15.33
N MET A 302 7.61 -23.84 -15.43
CA MET A 302 7.06 -25.08 -15.98
C MET A 302 7.33 -25.25 -17.48
N PHE A 303 7.42 -24.14 -18.24
CA PHE A 303 7.81 -24.22 -19.66
C PHE A 303 9.28 -24.59 -19.89
N ASN A 304 10.14 -24.54 -18.86
CA ASN A 304 11.57 -24.77 -18.96
C ASN A 304 12.07 -25.98 -18.14
N ILE A 305 11.17 -26.83 -17.65
CA ILE A 305 11.53 -27.92 -16.71
C ILE A 305 12.16 -29.14 -17.35
N SER A 306 11.89 -29.41 -18.64
CA SER A 306 12.31 -30.62 -19.33
C SER A 306 13.02 -30.33 -20.65
N GLU A 307 14.00 -31.15 -21.03
CA GLU A 307 14.61 -31.09 -22.37
C GLU A 307 13.65 -31.54 -23.47
N ASN A 308 12.58 -32.23 -23.13
CA ASN A 308 11.59 -32.77 -24.06
C ASN A 308 10.55 -31.71 -24.40
N VAL A 309 10.58 -31.18 -25.63
CA VAL A 309 9.71 -30.09 -26.09
C VAL A 309 8.22 -30.42 -25.91
N ILE A 310 7.79 -31.65 -26.21
CA ILE A 310 6.38 -32.06 -26.08
C ILE A 310 5.96 -32.11 -24.61
N ALA A 311 6.81 -32.66 -23.74
CA ALA A 311 6.55 -32.72 -22.31
C ALA A 311 6.46 -31.30 -21.68
N ASN A 312 7.32 -30.39 -22.10
CA ASN A 312 7.26 -28.97 -21.67
C ASN A 312 5.99 -28.26 -22.12
N TYR A 313 5.56 -28.46 -23.38
CA TYR A 313 4.31 -27.88 -23.88
C TYR A 313 3.09 -28.40 -23.14
N LEU A 314 3.00 -29.70 -22.88
CA LEU A 314 1.90 -30.30 -22.13
C LEU A 314 1.88 -29.84 -20.65
N ALA A 315 3.03 -29.88 -19.99
CA ALA A 315 3.18 -29.43 -18.60
C ALA A 315 2.92 -27.91 -18.48
N GLY A 316 3.52 -27.12 -19.38
CA GLY A 316 3.36 -25.67 -19.41
C GLY A 316 1.92 -25.25 -19.68
N THR A 317 1.23 -25.87 -20.65
CA THR A 317 -0.17 -25.56 -20.97
C THR A 317 -1.10 -25.93 -19.81
N GLY A 318 -0.94 -27.13 -19.23
CA GLY A 318 -1.72 -27.54 -18.06
C GLY A 318 -1.50 -26.62 -16.87
N MET A 319 -0.24 -26.27 -16.59
CA MET A 319 0.08 -25.37 -15.48
C MET A 319 -0.37 -23.93 -15.73
N THR A 320 -0.40 -23.47 -16.97
CA THR A 320 -0.94 -22.14 -17.32
C THR A 320 -2.40 -22.03 -16.95
N ILE A 321 -3.22 -23.05 -17.24
CA ILE A 321 -4.64 -23.04 -16.88
C ILE A 321 -4.81 -22.95 -15.34
N VAL A 322 -4.09 -23.79 -14.61
CA VAL A 322 -4.12 -23.80 -13.14
C VAL A 322 -3.64 -22.47 -12.58
N SER A 323 -2.51 -21.96 -13.06
CA SER A 323 -1.91 -20.71 -12.57
C SER A 323 -2.79 -19.49 -12.85
N VAL A 324 -3.41 -19.41 -14.04
CA VAL A 324 -4.37 -18.34 -14.36
C VAL A 324 -5.61 -18.42 -13.46
N ALA A 325 -6.16 -19.62 -13.23
CA ALA A 325 -7.29 -19.79 -12.34
C ALA A 325 -6.96 -19.37 -10.90
N MET A 326 -5.79 -19.77 -10.41
CA MET A 326 -5.29 -19.39 -9.08
C MET A 326 -4.98 -17.90 -8.99
N SER A 327 -4.41 -17.28 -10.03
CA SER A 327 -4.16 -15.84 -10.06
C SER A 327 -5.45 -15.02 -10.01
N VAL A 328 -6.49 -15.43 -10.76
CA VAL A 328 -7.81 -14.79 -10.71
C VAL A 328 -8.44 -14.95 -9.32
N PHE A 329 -8.34 -16.13 -8.73
CA PHE A 329 -8.84 -16.39 -7.37
C PHE A 329 -8.10 -15.51 -6.34
N MET A 330 -6.77 -15.41 -6.43
CA MET A 330 -5.97 -14.57 -5.55
C MET A 330 -6.30 -13.08 -5.72
N MET A 331 -6.53 -12.61 -6.96
CA MET A 331 -6.94 -11.23 -7.21
C MET A 331 -8.30 -10.91 -6.54
N LEU A 332 -9.26 -11.83 -6.59
CA LEU A 332 -10.53 -11.64 -5.90
C LEU A 332 -10.38 -11.60 -4.39
N LEU A 333 -9.55 -12.49 -3.84
CA LEU A 333 -9.21 -12.45 -2.41
C LEU A 333 -8.50 -11.14 -2.04
N GLU A 334 -7.59 -10.67 -2.85
CA GLU A 334 -6.83 -9.44 -2.58
C GLU A 334 -7.76 -8.20 -2.58
N ILE A 335 -8.76 -8.13 -3.48
CA ILE A 335 -9.80 -7.09 -3.45
C ILE A 335 -10.61 -7.14 -2.15
N LEU A 336 -11.05 -8.33 -1.74
CA LEU A 336 -11.79 -8.52 -0.49
C LEU A 336 -10.96 -8.09 0.72
N VAL A 337 -9.72 -8.54 0.77
CA VAL A 337 -8.78 -8.25 1.85
C VAL A 337 -8.44 -6.75 1.87
N SER A 338 -8.31 -6.09 0.72
CA SER A 338 -8.10 -4.65 0.61
C SER A 338 -9.21 -3.85 1.28
N TYR A 339 -10.47 -4.25 1.08
CA TYR A 339 -11.62 -3.64 1.74
C TYR A 339 -11.61 -3.89 3.26
N ILE A 340 -11.45 -5.16 3.66
CA ILE A 340 -11.40 -5.53 5.09
C ILE A 340 -10.26 -4.80 5.80
N GLN A 341 -9.10 -4.68 5.18
CA GLN A 341 -7.94 -4.03 5.76
C GLN A 341 -8.17 -2.53 6.00
N ALA A 342 -8.77 -1.83 5.03
CA ALA A 342 -9.14 -0.43 5.18
C ALA A 342 -10.17 -0.24 6.31
N LEU A 343 -11.17 -1.14 6.38
CA LEU A 343 -12.20 -1.12 7.42
C LEU A 343 -11.61 -1.37 8.82
N VAL A 344 -10.76 -2.40 8.95
CA VAL A 344 -10.12 -2.77 10.23
C VAL A 344 -9.19 -1.66 10.70
N PHE A 345 -8.40 -1.04 9.79
CA PHE A 345 -7.55 0.08 10.15
C PHE A 345 -8.37 1.24 10.71
N THR A 346 -9.45 1.61 10.03
CA THR A 346 -10.33 2.71 10.43
C THR A 346 -11.06 2.40 11.74
N MET A 347 -11.58 1.19 11.88
CA MET A 347 -12.27 0.74 13.10
C MET A 347 -11.34 0.75 14.31
N LEU A 348 -10.13 0.19 14.19
CA LEU A 348 -9.17 0.17 15.31
C LEU A 348 -8.68 1.58 15.65
N SER A 349 -8.47 2.44 14.64
CA SER A 349 -8.14 3.86 14.87
C SER A 349 -9.27 4.58 15.61
N ALA A 350 -10.53 4.34 15.25
CA ALA A 350 -11.70 4.88 15.95
C ALA A 350 -11.79 4.38 17.41
N VAL A 351 -11.55 3.08 17.62
CA VAL A 351 -11.52 2.48 18.97
C VAL A 351 -10.41 3.11 19.82
N PHE A 352 -9.21 3.30 19.28
CA PHE A 352 -8.11 3.91 20.04
C PHE A 352 -8.43 5.36 20.43
N ILE A 353 -9.03 6.13 19.53
CA ILE A 353 -9.49 7.49 19.82
C ILE A 353 -10.61 7.47 20.86
N SER A 354 -11.57 6.56 20.75
CA SER A 354 -12.66 6.40 21.71
C SER A 354 -12.15 6.09 23.12
N LEU A 355 -11.22 5.14 23.23
CA LEU A 355 -10.59 4.76 24.51
C LEU A 355 -9.84 5.95 25.14
N ALA A 356 -9.25 6.82 24.34
CA ALA A 356 -8.57 8.02 24.84
C ALA A 356 -9.55 9.11 25.33
N HIS A 357 -10.85 9.00 25.03
CA HIS A 357 -11.90 9.96 25.40
C HIS A 357 -12.92 9.40 26.38
N VAL A 358 -12.74 8.17 26.88
CA VAL A 358 -13.64 7.62 27.91
C VAL A 358 -13.57 8.49 29.15
N GLN A 359 -14.67 9.16 29.45
CA GLN A 359 -14.91 9.76 30.76
C GLN A 359 -15.50 8.66 31.64
N HIS A 360 -14.84 8.32 32.73
CA HIS A 360 -15.50 7.59 33.79
C HIS A 360 -16.64 8.50 34.32
N HIS A 361 -17.87 8.20 33.94
CA HIS A 361 -19.00 8.68 34.69
C HIS A 361 -18.85 8.12 36.10
N GLU A 362 -18.47 8.95 37.07
CA GLU A 362 -18.70 8.61 38.46
C GLU A 362 -20.18 8.22 38.56
N ALA A 363 -20.43 6.97 38.98
CA ALA A 363 -21.79 6.52 39.22
C ALA A 363 -22.40 7.53 40.21
N GLU A 364 -23.38 8.29 39.74
CA GLU A 364 -24.20 9.11 40.67
C GLU A 364 -24.68 8.16 41.78
N PRO A 365 -24.45 8.48 43.07
CA PRO A 365 -24.97 7.66 44.14
C PRO A 365 -26.50 7.64 43.99
N GLU A 366 -27.05 6.45 43.74
CA GLU A 366 -28.49 6.22 43.83
C GLU A 366 -28.97 6.77 45.18
N ILE A 367 -29.65 7.91 45.14
CA ILE A 367 -30.40 8.44 46.30
C ILE A 367 -31.56 7.49 46.48
N VAL A 368 -31.38 6.48 47.31
CA VAL A 368 -32.45 5.64 47.81
C VAL A 368 -33.36 6.56 48.62
N LYS A 369 -34.53 6.89 48.07
CA LYS A 369 -35.65 7.48 48.77
C LYS A 369 -36.55 6.42 49.31
#